data_8d700b38b3753b8745cbfafbbddad744
#
_entry.id   8d700b38b3753b8745cbfafbbddad744
#
_cell.length_a   1.000
_cell.length_b   1.000
_cell.length_c   1.000
_cell.angle_alpha   90.00
_cell.angle_beta   90.00
_cell.angle_gamma   90.00
#
_symmetry.space_group_name_H-M   'P 1'
#
loop_
_entity.id
_entity.type
_entity.pdbx_description
1 polymer ?
#
loop_
_entity_poly.entity_id
_entity_poly.type
_entity_poly.pdbx_seq_one_letter_code
_entity_poly.pdbx_strand_id
1 'polypeptide(L)'
;TAGEKIELINVERRPYQYLYKDDMGFNFMHSETFEQISLQEDLVDNADLMKEGQAVEMMFLADEERCLTCELPKYVEMEVTYTEPAVKGDTASTNALKACTLETGAEIMVPLFINQGDRIRVNTEDRSYGERVR
;
A
#
# COMPACT_ATOMS: atom_id res chain seq x y z
N THR A 1 22.49 -26.77 -18.62
CA THR A 1 22.33 -26.36 -18.52
C THR A 1 22.25 -25.79 -18.41
N ALA A 2 22.43 -26.07 -18.15
CA ALA A 2 22.25 -25.42 -18.00
C ALA A 2 22.11 -24.61 -17.92
N GLY A 3 22.18 -24.47 -17.73
CA GLY A 3 21.91 -23.58 -17.55
C GLY A 3 21.88 -22.87 -17.76
N GLU A 4 21.90 -22.97 -17.91
CA GLU A 4 21.78 -22.22 -18.13
C GLU A 4 21.17 -21.36 -18.37
N LYS A 5 20.59 -21.39 -18.42
CA LYS A 5 19.86 -20.63 -18.60
C LYS A 5 19.45 -19.83 -17.85
N ILE A 6 19.80 -19.67 -17.21
CA ILE A 6 19.47 -18.94 -16.37
C ILE A 6 19.78 -17.71 -16.63
N GLU A 7 19.05 -17.16 -16.84
CA GLU A 7 19.20 -16.08 -17.03
C GLU A 7 19.50 -15.30 -16.16
N LEU A 8 20.24 -14.79 -16.07
CA LEU A 8 20.62 -13.87 -15.24
C LEU A 8 19.88 -12.68 -15.46
N ILE A 9 18.68 -12.67 -15.08
CA ILE A 9 17.88 -11.48 -15.10
C ILE A 9 18.41 -10.57 -14.02
N ASN A 10 18.87 -9.41 -14.41
CA ASN A 10 19.43 -8.45 -13.47
C ASN A 10 18.31 -7.59 -12.93
N VAL A 11 17.71 -8.04 -11.82
CA VAL A 11 16.60 -7.32 -11.19
C VAL A 11 17.14 -6.51 -10.03
N GLU A 12 16.78 -5.23 -9.97
CA GLU A 12 17.18 -4.34 -8.90
C GLU A 12 15.98 -3.84 -8.14
N ARG A 13 16.15 -3.69 -6.83
CA ARG A 13 15.15 -3.04 -6.00
C ARG A 13 15.54 -1.58 -5.88
N ARG A 14 14.59 -0.69 -6.15
CA ARG A 14 14.85 0.75 -6.11
C ARG A 14 13.81 1.43 -5.23
N PRO A 15 14.26 2.33 -4.34
CA PRO A 15 13.31 3.01 -3.45
C PRO A 15 12.71 4.21 -4.15
N TYR A 16 11.39 4.31 -4.10
CA TYR A 16 10.68 5.41 -4.69
C TYR A 16 9.67 5.95 -3.68
N GLN A 17 9.20 7.15 -3.94
CA GLN A 17 8.19 7.80 -3.12
C GLN A 17 7.02 8.17 -4.02
N TYR A 18 5.83 7.82 -3.57
CA TYR A 18 4.62 8.14 -4.31
C TYR A 18 4.35 9.64 -4.18
N LEU A 19 4.10 10.29 -5.31
CA LEU A 19 3.82 11.72 -5.31
C LEU A 19 2.33 12.01 -5.45
N TYR A 20 1.74 11.60 -6.56
CA TYR A 20 0.33 11.86 -6.80
C TYR A 20 -0.16 11.03 -7.98
N LYS A 21 -1.46 11.00 -8.15
CA LYS A 21 -2.09 10.32 -9.26
C LYS A 21 -2.62 11.33 -10.24
N ASP A 22 -2.45 11.06 -11.52
CA ASP A 22 -3.03 11.90 -12.58
C ASP A 22 -3.62 10.99 -13.66
N ASP A 23 -3.96 11.57 -14.80
CA ASP A 23 -4.60 10.82 -15.90
C ASP A 23 -3.70 9.73 -16.46
N MET A 24 -2.40 9.87 -16.31
CA MET A 24 -1.44 8.91 -16.82
C MET A 24 -1.20 7.76 -15.85
N GLY A 25 -1.63 7.90 -14.61
CA GLY A 25 -1.44 6.88 -13.60
C GLY A 25 -0.82 7.46 -12.34
N PHE A 26 -0.01 6.66 -11.66
CA PHE A 26 0.62 7.08 -10.42
C PHE A 26 2.01 7.61 -10.71
N ASN A 27 2.35 8.72 -10.09
CA ASN A 27 3.65 9.37 -10.27
C ASN A 27 4.52 9.14 -9.06
N PHE A 28 5.78 8.78 -9.30
CA PHE A 28 6.71 8.46 -8.23
C PHE A 28 8.03 9.18 -8.48
N MET A 29 8.80 9.37 -7.42
CA MET A 29 10.10 10.00 -7.48
C MET A 29 11.11 9.10 -6.79
N HIS A 30 12.23 8.85 -7.43
CA HIS A 30 13.30 8.04 -6.84
C HIS A 30 13.80 8.75 -5.58
N SER A 31 13.93 8.01 -4.49
CA SER A 31 14.27 8.62 -3.20
C SER A 31 15.66 9.19 -3.15
N GLU A 32 16.56 8.72 -4.01
CA GLU A 32 17.95 9.18 -4.01
C GLU A 32 18.30 10.07 -5.19
N THR A 33 17.83 9.72 -6.38
CA THR A 33 18.19 10.47 -7.58
C THR A 33 17.17 11.53 -7.93
N PHE A 34 15.95 11.44 -7.33
CA PHE A 34 14.85 12.35 -7.56
C PHE A 34 14.31 12.29 -8.98
N GLU A 35 14.62 11.24 -9.71
CA GLU A 35 14.02 11.04 -11.02
C GLU A 35 12.56 10.66 -10.86
N GLN A 36 11.72 11.19 -11.72
CA GLN A 36 10.30 10.93 -11.66
C GLN A 36 9.89 9.95 -12.73
N ILE A 37 9.00 9.04 -12.36
CA ILE A 37 8.43 8.09 -13.33
C ILE A 37 6.94 7.99 -13.07
N SER A 38 6.24 7.51 -14.08
CA SER A 38 4.80 7.27 -13.96
C SER A 38 4.53 5.81 -14.23
N LEU A 39 3.64 5.21 -13.46
CA LEU A 39 3.23 3.82 -13.63
C LEU A 39 1.74 3.76 -13.83
N GLN A 40 1.31 2.83 -14.67
CA GLN A 40 -0.11 2.59 -14.85
C GLN A 40 -0.68 1.90 -13.62
N GLU A 41 -1.96 2.05 -13.42
CA GLU A 41 -2.61 1.54 -12.21
C GLU A 41 -2.44 0.03 -12.04
N ASP A 42 -2.40 -0.72 -13.13
CA ASP A 42 -2.32 -2.17 -13.04
C ASP A 42 -0.93 -2.65 -12.61
N LEU A 43 0.06 -1.78 -12.55
CA LEU A 43 1.37 -2.15 -12.07
C LEU A 43 1.53 -1.93 -10.57
N VAL A 44 0.57 -1.27 -9.94
CA VAL A 44 0.66 -0.93 -8.52
C VAL A 44 -0.41 -1.69 -7.76
N ASP A 45 0.01 -2.72 -7.03
CA ASP A 45 -0.93 -3.50 -6.22
C ASP A 45 -1.31 -2.70 -4.98
N ASN A 46 -2.58 -2.79 -4.59
CA ASN A 46 -3.07 -2.14 -3.38
C ASN A 46 -2.82 -0.62 -3.40
N ALA A 47 -2.98 -0.04 -4.59
CA ALA A 47 -2.72 1.40 -4.74
C ALA A 47 -3.60 2.26 -3.83
N ASP A 48 -4.78 1.76 -3.47
CA ASP A 48 -5.67 2.51 -2.60
C ASP A 48 -5.20 2.52 -1.14
N LEU A 49 -4.14 1.80 -0.82
CA LEU A 49 -3.50 1.89 0.50
C LEU A 49 -2.26 2.77 0.46
N MET A 50 -2.02 3.43 -0.66
CA MET A 50 -0.85 4.26 -0.85
C MET A 50 -1.26 5.72 -0.79
N LYS A 51 -0.62 6.49 0.09
CA LYS A 51 -0.94 7.91 0.21
C LYS A 51 0.25 8.73 -0.25
N GLU A 52 0.03 10.01 -0.52
CA GLU A 52 1.08 10.89 -0.99
C GLU A 52 2.24 10.89 -0.01
N GLY A 53 3.45 10.77 -0.55
CA GLY A 53 4.64 10.69 0.27
C GLY A 53 4.98 9.29 0.74
N GLN A 54 4.17 8.31 0.39
CA GLN A 54 4.40 6.94 0.83
C GLN A 54 5.64 6.37 0.16
N ALA A 55 6.54 5.80 0.97
CA ALA A 55 7.70 5.11 0.44
C ALA A 55 7.28 3.77 -0.13
N VAL A 56 7.78 3.44 -1.30
CA VAL A 56 7.48 2.17 -1.95
C VAL A 56 8.78 1.60 -2.49
N GLU A 57 8.76 0.33 -2.81
CA GLU A 57 9.91 -0.33 -3.38
C GLU A 57 9.53 -0.89 -4.73
N MET A 58 10.33 -0.59 -5.73
CA MET A 58 10.05 -1.06 -7.07
C MET A 58 11.11 -2.05 -7.50
N MET A 59 10.67 -3.07 -8.25
CA MET A 59 11.57 -4.03 -8.85
C MET A 59 11.74 -3.64 -10.30
N PHE A 60 12.97 -3.41 -10.70
CA PHE A 60 13.29 -3.02 -12.08
C PHE A 60 14.11 -4.10 -12.76
N LEU A 61 13.83 -4.28 -14.05
CA LEU A 61 14.70 -5.08 -14.88
C LEU A 61 15.78 -4.12 -15.36
N ALA A 62 16.95 -4.18 -14.74
CA ALA A 62 17.97 -3.16 -14.92
C ALA A 62 18.42 -3.02 -16.35
N ASP A 63 18.54 -4.13 -17.07
CA ASP A 63 19.01 -4.10 -18.45
C ASP A 63 18.08 -3.31 -19.37
N GLU A 64 16.80 -3.28 -19.05
CA GLU A 64 15.81 -2.59 -19.86
C GLU A 64 15.29 -1.34 -19.17
N GLU A 65 15.72 -1.08 -17.95
CA GLU A 65 15.23 0.04 -17.15
C GLU A 65 13.71 0.04 -17.11
N ARG A 66 13.13 -1.14 -16.93
CA ARG A 66 11.70 -1.30 -16.92
C ARG A 66 11.22 -1.75 -15.54
N CYS A 67 10.19 -1.08 -15.05
CA CYS A 67 9.60 -1.45 -13.77
C CYS A 67 8.76 -2.70 -13.92
N LEU A 68 9.07 -3.71 -13.13
CA LEU A 68 8.33 -4.95 -13.14
C LEU A 68 7.19 -4.93 -12.14
N THR A 69 7.43 -4.43 -10.94
CA THR A 69 6.40 -4.34 -9.91
C THR A 69 6.67 -3.15 -9.03
N CYS A 70 5.62 -2.69 -8.35
CA CYS A 70 5.71 -1.65 -7.33
C CYS A 70 5.07 -2.23 -6.07
N GLU A 71 5.85 -2.31 -5.01
CA GLU A 71 5.40 -2.94 -3.78
C GLU A 71 5.36 -1.94 -2.64
N LEU A 72 4.30 -1.99 -1.88
CA LEU A 72 4.17 -1.21 -0.66
C LEU A 72 4.90 -1.93 0.47
N PRO A 73 5.32 -1.20 1.50
CA PRO A 73 5.82 -1.88 2.70
C PRO A 73 4.75 -2.82 3.24
N LYS A 74 5.15 -3.78 4.03
CA LYS A 74 4.20 -4.74 4.58
C LYS A 74 3.11 -4.04 5.38
N TYR A 75 3.48 -2.99 6.11
CA TYR A 75 2.52 -2.20 6.89
C TYR A 75 2.61 -0.74 6.51
N VAL A 76 1.46 -0.09 6.45
CA VAL A 76 1.39 1.36 6.25
C VAL A 76 0.53 1.93 7.37
N GLU A 77 0.81 3.17 7.75
CA GLU A 77 0.04 3.85 8.78
C GLU A 77 -0.96 4.77 8.11
N MET A 78 -2.19 4.69 8.54
CA MET A 78 -3.28 5.46 7.94
C MET A 78 -4.17 6.01 9.03
N GLU A 79 -4.75 7.16 8.77
CA GLU A 79 -5.74 7.74 9.66
C GLU A 79 -7.11 7.26 9.22
N VAL A 80 -7.93 6.91 10.19
CA VAL A 80 -9.32 6.49 9.94
C VAL A 80 -10.16 7.75 9.78
N THR A 81 -10.74 7.95 8.61
CA THR A 81 -11.54 9.14 8.35
C THR A 81 -13.03 8.92 8.63
N TYR A 82 -13.46 7.65 8.66
CA TYR A 82 -14.85 7.32 8.91
C TYR A 82 -14.95 5.89 9.40
N THR A 83 -15.82 5.64 10.36
CA THR A 83 -16.15 4.27 10.77
C THR A 83 -17.65 4.13 10.81
N GLU A 84 -18.12 2.94 10.50
CA GLU A 84 -19.52 2.63 10.70
C GLU A 84 -19.79 2.44 12.19
N PRO A 85 -20.97 2.79 12.67
CA PRO A 85 -21.27 2.59 14.08
C PRO A 85 -21.34 1.09 14.39
N ALA A 86 -20.90 0.74 15.59
CA ALA A 86 -21.01 -0.64 16.05
C ALA A 86 -22.48 -0.95 16.32
N VAL A 87 -22.90 -2.12 15.86
CA VAL A 87 -24.27 -2.57 16.08
C VAL A 87 -24.33 -3.30 17.39
N LYS A 88 -25.25 -2.91 18.24
CA LYS A 88 -25.30 -3.47 19.58
C LYS A 88 -25.40 -4.98 19.63
N GLY A 89 -26.18 -5.56 18.79
CA GLY A 89 -26.35 -7.00 18.81
C GLY A 89 -25.10 -7.80 18.50
N ASP A 90 -24.11 -7.14 17.92
CA ASP A 90 -22.90 -7.83 17.48
C ASP A 90 -21.82 -7.89 18.55
N THR A 91 -22.05 -7.28 19.69
CA THR A 91 -20.98 -7.18 20.67
C THR A 91 -20.69 -8.50 21.38
N ALA A 92 -21.52 -9.49 21.18
CA ALA A 92 -21.27 -10.78 21.80
C ALA A 92 -20.05 -11.48 21.21
N SER A 93 -19.64 -11.11 20.01
CA SER A 93 -18.51 -11.76 19.38
C SER A 93 -17.25 -10.97 19.65
N THR A 94 -16.22 -11.66 20.12
CA THR A 94 -14.93 -11.00 20.34
C THR A 94 -14.23 -10.69 19.04
N ASN A 95 -14.70 -11.27 17.93
CA ASN A 95 -14.11 -11.03 16.62
C ASN A 95 -14.94 -10.09 15.77
N ALA A 96 -15.85 -9.37 16.39
CA ALA A 96 -16.71 -8.45 15.65
C ALA A 96 -15.88 -7.32 15.05
N LEU A 97 -16.15 -7.03 13.81
CA LEU A 97 -15.45 -5.98 13.07
C LEU A 97 -16.48 -5.02 12.49
N LYS A 98 -16.01 -3.85 12.15
CA LYS A 98 -16.83 -2.87 11.46
C LYS A 98 -16.04 -2.28 10.31
N ALA A 99 -16.74 -1.77 9.31
CA ALA A 99 -16.10 -1.16 8.17
C ALA A 99 -15.59 0.22 8.54
N CYS A 100 -14.42 0.57 8.02
CA CYS A 100 -13.92 1.92 8.16
C CYS A 100 -13.35 2.38 6.83
N THR A 101 -13.28 3.71 6.66
CA THR A 101 -12.67 4.32 5.50
C THR A 101 -11.39 5.00 5.94
N LEU A 102 -10.34 4.77 5.20
CA LEU A 102 -9.02 5.33 5.50
C LEU A 102 -8.82 6.64 4.74
N GLU A 103 -7.77 7.37 5.09
CA GLU A 103 -7.53 8.68 4.50
C GLU A 103 -7.31 8.63 2.99
N THR A 104 -6.96 7.47 2.45
CA THR A 104 -6.81 7.31 1.00
C THR A 104 -8.12 6.95 0.31
N GLY A 105 -9.17 6.73 1.07
CA GLY A 105 -10.44 6.28 0.51
C GLY A 105 -10.62 4.78 0.52
N ALA A 106 -9.60 4.04 0.91
CA ALA A 106 -9.70 2.59 0.98
C ALA A 106 -10.58 2.18 2.16
N GLU A 107 -11.27 1.06 2.01
CA GLU A 107 -12.11 0.53 3.09
C GLU A 107 -11.54 -0.79 3.58
N ILE A 108 -11.48 -0.93 4.88
CA ILE A 108 -11.06 -2.20 5.49
C ILE A 108 -11.92 -2.45 6.71
N MET A 109 -11.83 -3.66 7.24
CA MET A 109 -12.55 -4.01 8.47
C MET A 109 -11.63 -3.82 9.66
N VAL A 110 -12.12 -3.22 10.70
CA VAL A 110 -11.35 -2.93 11.92
C VAL A 110 -12.14 -3.36 13.15
N PRO A 111 -11.46 -3.58 14.29
CA PRO A 111 -12.16 -3.89 15.53
C PRO A 111 -13.10 -2.77 15.92
N LEU A 112 -14.10 -3.11 16.73
CA LEU A 112 -15.12 -2.15 17.10
C LEU A 112 -14.59 -0.96 17.91
N PHE A 113 -13.44 -1.11 18.57
CA PHE A 113 -12.90 -0.02 19.39
C PHE A 113 -12.18 1.07 18.57
N ILE A 114 -12.03 0.87 17.28
CA ILE A 114 -11.36 1.87 16.43
C ILE A 114 -12.37 2.98 16.13
N ASN A 115 -11.93 4.22 16.29
CA ASN A 115 -12.77 5.39 16.08
C ASN A 115 -12.24 6.27 14.97
N GLN A 116 -13.12 7.12 14.44
CA GLN A 116 -12.72 8.11 13.48
C GLN A 116 -11.64 8.98 14.10
N GLY A 117 -10.57 9.23 13.35
CA GLY A 117 -9.44 10.01 13.83
C GLY A 117 -8.30 9.16 14.37
N ASP A 118 -8.55 7.89 14.62
CA ASP A 118 -7.48 7.01 15.08
C ASP A 118 -6.51 6.72 13.94
N ARG A 119 -5.24 6.56 14.30
CA ARG A 119 -4.22 6.15 13.33
C ARG A 119 -3.98 4.67 13.53
N ILE A 120 -4.01 3.92 12.46
CA ILE A 120 -3.84 2.48 12.54
C ILE A 120 -2.77 2.03 11.56
N ARG A 121 -2.25 0.85 11.81
CA ARG A 121 -1.28 0.21 10.91
C ARG A 121 -2.04 -0.86 10.13
N VAL A 122 -1.91 -0.81 8.80
CA VAL A 122 -2.64 -1.68 7.89
C VAL A 122 -1.66 -2.63 7.22
N ASN A 123 -1.99 -3.91 7.22
CA ASN A 123 -1.20 -4.91 6.52
C ASN A 123 -1.58 -4.82 5.05
N THR A 124 -0.61 -4.47 4.20
CA THR A 124 -0.91 -4.24 2.79
C THR A 124 -1.10 -5.54 2.00
N GLU A 125 -0.56 -6.65 2.49
CA GLU A 125 -0.74 -7.92 1.79
C GLU A 125 -2.16 -8.44 1.95
N ASP A 126 -2.69 -8.34 3.18
CA ASP A 126 -4.04 -8.83 3.48
C ASP A 126 -5.09 -7.76 3.40
N ARG A 127 -4.68 -6.50 3.32
CA ARG A 127 -5.59 -5.35 3.38
C ARG A 127 -6.38 -5.42 4.68
N SER A 128 -5.69 -5.65 5.78
CA SER A 128 -6.34 -5.87 7.07
C SER A 128 -5.71 -5.01 8.15
N TYR A 129 -6.46 -4.86 9.23
CA TYR A 129 -6.02 -4.09 10.39
C TYR A 129 -4.85 -4.81 11.07
N GLY A 130 -3.79 -4.07 11.35
CA GLY A 130 -2.67 -4.61 12.11
C GLY A 130 -2.73 -4.23 13.57
N GLU A 131 -2.65 -2.93 13.85
CA GLU A 131 -2.72 -2.46 15.23
C GLU A 131 -3.01 -0.97 15.24
N ARG A 132 -3.44 -0.47 16.38
CA ARG A 132 -3.67 0.96 16.53
C ARG A 132 -2.36 1.63 16.94
N VAL A 133 -2.04 2.73 16.26
CA VAL A 133 -0.81 3.47 16.51
C VAL A 133 -1.13 4.61 17.45
N ARG A 134 -0.28 4.82 18.42
CA ARG A 134 -0.51 5.90 19.37
C ARG A 134 0.20 7.17 18.99
#